data_73541f8bd9b417be5ef3333644f8ebe5
#
_entry.id   73541f8bd9b417be5ef3333644f8ebe5
#
_cell.length_a   1.000
_cell.length_b   1.000
_cell.length_c   1.000
_cell.angle_alpha   90.00
_cell.angle_beta   90.00
_cell.angle_gamma   90.00
#
_symmetry.space_group_name_H-M   'P 1'
#
loop_
_entity.id
_entity.type
_entity.pdbx_description
1 polymer ?
#
loop_
_entity_poly.entity_id
_entity_poly.type
_entity_poly.pdbx_seq_one_letter_code
_entity_poly.pdbx_strand_id
1 'polypeptide(L)'
;MSRNYGDALRAADGDAAEQVAVECLREGMGVEALYGRVIAPAMWRIGRLWEEGAITVADEHLATALTHRVMASAYGSTFGRAASRTGRILLAAVEGEQHALGLRMAADVLELGGYEVIYLGGDVPLDALVSVIGSREPDLIGLSGTLSPNAPSLEAAASRLEESFPDVSVLLGGQAVPDGALHEDRVIRVPGVEGLVVLVEALLGEMNLPNREDAQPLVHPDPLFQSGGGSPEGLLLGAAADAADLARVHARMAHSYRRLAYEDAITKGPNRRAFDDRLALLSDTPEAAPVTILMLDLDSFKQVNDTFGHAAGDRALRETFKAIESCLREGDFAARLGGDEFALLLPHTEIAEAKKVAARVLAAIGSVGSEEGLTATIGIALLEGGLRRALLEADLALYRAKADGGDQVGVAGRD
;
A
#
# COMPACT_ATOMS: atom_id res chain seq x y z
N MET A 1 5.16 -27.80 6.12
CA MET A 1 4.17 -26.99 5.40
C MET A 1 4.60 -25.50 5.28
N SER A 2 4.70 -24.72 6.36
CA SER A 2 5.13 -23.30 6.29
C SER A 2 6.49 -23.08 5.59
N ARG A 3 7.46 -23.98 5.76
CA ARG A 3 8.76 -23.91 5.08
C ARG A 3 8.60 -24.11 3.58
N ASN A 4 7.84 -25.12 3.14
CA ASN A 4 7.58 -25.39 1.72
C ASN A 4 6.82 -24.24 1.05
N TYR A 5 5.86 -23.64 1.76
CA TYR A 5 5.14 -22.46 1.30
C TYR A 5 6.10 -21.27 1.10
N GLY A 6 6.95 -20.97 2.09
CA GLY A 6 7.94 -19.90 1.99
C GLY A 6 9.00 -20.14 0.90
N ASP A 7 9.37 -21.39 0.65
CA ASP A 7 10.32 -21.72 -0.43
C ASP A 7 9.68 -21.53 -1.81
N ALA A 8 8.37 -21.85 -1.96
CA ALA A 8 7.61 -21.58 -3.18
C ALA A 8 7.50 -20.05 -3.44
N LEU A 9 7.24 -19.25 -2.41
CA LEU A 9 7.20 -17.78 -2.54
C LEU A 9 8.56 -17.21 -3.00
N ARG A 10 9.66 -17.70 -2.43
CA ARG A 10 11.02 -17.29 -2.82
C ARG A 10 11.38 -17.69 -4.25
N ALA A 11 10.84 -18.79 -4.73
CA ALA A 11 11.00 -19.24 -6.11
C ALA A 11 10.07 -18.52 -7.09
N ALA A 12 9.23 -17.57 -6.61
CA ALA A 12 8.17 -16.93 -7.38
C ALA A 12 7.17 -17.94 -8.01
N ASP A 13 7.07 -19.14 -7.42
CA ASP A 13 6.20 -20.21 -7.89
C ASP A 13 4.86 -20.16 -7.16
N GLY A 14 3.95 -19.36 -7.72
CA GLY A 14 2.63 -19.16 -7.16
C GLY A 14 1.76 -20.42 -7.22
N ASP A 15 1.99 -21.31 -8.16
CA ASP A 15 1.22 -22.55 -8.31
C ASP A 15 1.65 -23.56 -7.24
N ALA A 16 2.96 -23.66 -6.96
CA ALA A 16 3.45 -24.45 -5.85
C ALA A 16 2.97 -23.91 -4.49
N ALA A 17 2.93 -22.60 -4.30
CA ALA A 17 2.41 -21.98 -3.07
C ALA A 17 0.91 -22.31 -2.89
N GLU A 18 0.10 -22.20 -3.94
CA GLU A 18 -1.33 -22.54 -3.92
C GLU A 18 -1.53 -24.04 -3.65
N GLN A 19 -0.70 -24.89 -4.23
CA GLN A 19 -0.78 -26.33 -4.04
C GLN A 19 -0.52 -26.74 -2.58
N VAL A 20 0.43 -26.10 -1.90
CA VAL A 20 0.66 -26.30 -0.46
C VAL A 20 -0.57 -25.93 0.37
N ALA A 21 -1.21 -24.80 0.07
CA ALA A 21 -2.41 -24.35 0.78
C ALA A 21 -3.60 -25.30 0.55
N VAL A 22 -3.82 -25.72 -0.69
CA VAL A 22 -4.88 -26.66 -1.08
C VAL A 22 -4.68 -28.02 -0.39
N GLU A 23 -3.44 -28.50 -0.28
CA GLU A 23 -3.12 -29.75 0.40
C GLU A 23 -3.42 -29.65 1.90
N CYS A 24 -3.04 -28.54 2.57
CA CYS A 24 -3.40 -28.29 3.94
C CYS A 24 -4.92 -28.32 4.18
N LEU A 25 -5.69 -27.67 3.31
CA LEU A 25 -7.16 -27.64 3.40
C LEU A 25 -7.78 -29.04 3.16
N ARG A 26 -7.24 -29.83 2.23
CA ARG A 26 -7.68 -31.20 1.96
C ARG A 26 -7.38 -32.16 3.12
N GLU A 27 -6.29 -31.92 3.86
CA GLU A 27 -5.95 -32.66 5.07
C GLU A 27 -6.82 -32.25 6.28
N GLY A 28 -7.77 -31.34 6.10
CA GLY A 28 -8.73 -30.91 7.13
C GLY A 28 -8.28 -29.70 7.95
N MET A 29 -7.21 -29.01 7.54
CA MET A 29 -6.81 -27.76 8.18
C MET A 29 -7.83 -26.66 7.86
N GLY A 30 -8.35 -25.95 8.87
CA GLY A 30 -9.22 -24.80 8.67
C GLY A 30 -8.41 -23.59 8.14
N VAL A 31 -9.11 -22.61 7.52
CA VAL A 31 -8.49 -21.40 6.97
C VAL A 31 -7.74 -20.61 8.04
N GLU A 32 -8.30 -20.50 9.24
CA GLU A 32 -7.67 -19.85 10.38
C GLU A 32 -6.31 -20.47 10.73
N ALA A 33 -6.24 -21.80 10.79
CA ALA A 33 -5.00 -22.52 11.05
C ALA A 33 -4.02 -22.45 9.85
N LEU A 34 -4.52 -22.45 8.62
CA LEU A 34 -3.72 -22.21 7.42
C LEU A 34 -3.04 -20.84 7.48
N TYR A 35 -3.79 -19.80 7.83
CA TYR A 35 -3.26 -18.46 7.96
C TYR A 35 -2.26 -18.33 9.10
N GLY A 36 -2.61 -18.84 10.31
CA GLY A 36 -1.76 -18.71 11.49
C GLY A 36 -0.50 -19.58 11.47
N ARG A 37 -0.58 -20.81 10.94
CA ARG A 37 0.52 -21.80 11.03
C ARG A 37 1.35 -21.95 9.76
N VAL A 38 0.81 -21.57 8.61
CA VAL A 38 1.50 -21.76 7.32
C VAL A 38 1.87 -20.42 6.71
N ILE A 39 0.89 -19.54 6.47
CA ILE A 39 1.07 -18.32 5.71
C ILE A 39 1.79 -17.25 6.53
N ALA A 40 1.29 -16.87 7.70
CA ALA A 40 1.89 -15.79 8.51
C ALA A 40 3.35 -16.08 8.88
N PRO A 41 3.75 -17.29 9.35
CA PRO A 41 5.15 -17.57 9.64
C PRO A 41 6.06 -17.56 8.40
N ALA A 42 5.52 -17.91 7.22
CA ALA A 42 6.27 -17.82 5.96
C ALA A 42 6.50 -16.35 5.57
N MET A 43 5.46 -15.52 5.64
CA MET A 43 5.56 -14.08 5.33
C MET A 43 6.46 -13.34 6.33
N TRP A 44 6.44 -13.68 7.61
CA TRP A 44 7.41 -13.13 8.58
C TRP A 44 8.86 -13.48 8.23
N ARG A 45 9.09 -14.67 7.67
CA ARG A 45 10.41 -15.04 7.19
C ARG A 45 10.81 -14.25 5.95
N ILE A 46 9.90 -14.04 5.03
CA ILE A 46 10.11 -13.20 3.84
C ILE A 46 10.46 -11.77 4.29
N GLY A 47 9.70 -11.17 5.20
CA GLY A 47 9.98 -9.83 5.75
C GLY A 47 11.37 -9.72 6.37
N ARG A 48 11.79 -10.70 7.20
CA ARG A 48 13.15 -10.72 7.79
C ARG A 48 14.24 -10.83 6.73
N LEU A 49 14.05 -11.67 5.71
CA LEU A 49 15.03 -11.80 4.63
C LEU A 49 15.20 -10.49 3.86
N TRP A 50 14.12 -9.72 3.71
CA TRP A 50 14.16 -8.39 3.14
C TRP A 50 14.89 -7.40 4.06
N GLU A 51 14.58 -7.36 5.35
CA GLU A 51 15.28 -6.52 6.35
C GLU A 51 16.78 -6.82 6.42
N GLU A 52 17.17 -8.10 6.28
CA GLU A 52 18.55 -8.56 6.23
C GLU A 52 19.24 -8.28 4.89
N GLY A 53 18.50 -7.78 3.88
CA GLY A 53 19.00 -7.55 2.52
C GLY A 53 19.29 -8.83 1.72
N ALA A 54 18.77 -9.99 2.18
CA ALA A 54 18.94 -11.28 1.51
C ALA A 54 18.02 -11.47 0.30
N ILE A 55 16.95 -10.69 0.22
CA ILE A 55 16.04 -10.58 -0.92
C ILE A 55 15.73 -9.11 -1.19
N THR A 56 15.29 -8.81 -2.42
CA THR A 56 14.92 -7.45 -2.80
C THR A 56 13.50 -7.09 -2.31
N VAL A 57 13.17 -5.82 -2.31
CA VAL A 57 11.80 -5.34 -2.07
C VAL A 57 10.82 -5.88 -3.12
N ALA A 58 11.27 -6.10 -4.35
CA ALA A 58 10.45 -6.69 -5.41
C ALA A 58 10.10 -8.15 -5.11
N ASP A 59 11.03 -8.92 -4.54
CA ASP A 59 10.79 -10.31 -4.11
C ASP A 59 9.77 -10.38 -2.97
N GLU A 60 9.87 -9.47 -1.98
CA GLU A 60 8.90 -9.36 -0.89
C GLU A 60 7.50 -9.02 -1.42
N HIS A 61 7.39 -8.04 -2.34
CA HIS A 61 6.11 -7.65 -2.94
C HIS A 61 5.50 -8.76 -3.78
N LEU A 62 6.32 -9.48 -4.53
CA LEU A 62 5.85 -10.63 -5.29
C LEU A 62 5.34 -11.73 -4.36
N ALA A 63 6.06 -12.03 -3.28
CA ALA A 63 5.62 -12.99 -2.26
C ALA A 63 4.28 -12.57 -1.62
N THR A 64 4.12 -11.28 -1.31
CA THR A 64 2.88 -10.71 -0.78
C THR A 64 1.73 -10.82 -1.79
N ALA A 65 1.96 -10.51 -3.08
CA ALA A 65 0.95 -10.63 -4.13
C ALA A 65 0.52 -12.09 -4.36
N LEU A 66 1.47 -13.03 -4.38
CA LEU A 66 1.19 -14.46 -4.47
C LEU A 66 0.39 -14.95 -3.26
N THR A 67 0.72 -14.47 -2.06
CA THR A 67 0.00 -14.81 -0.84
C THR A 67 -1.44 -14.31 -0.87
N HIS A 68 -1.70 -13.10 -1.35
CA HIS A 68 -3.08 -12.61 -1.55
C HIS A 68 -3.88 -13.50 -2.50
N ARG A 69 -3.28 -13.99 -3.59
CA ARG A 69 -3.91 -14.94 -4.52
C ARG A 69 -4.29 -16.24 -3.81
N VAL A 70 -3.37 -16.80 -3.04
CA VAL A 70 -3.62 -18.03 -2.27
C VAL A 70 -4.71 -17.84 -1.23
N MET A 71 -4.71 -16.73 -0.51
CA MET A 71 -5.74 -16.40 0.47
C MET A 71 -7.12 -16.30 -0.19
N ALA A 72 -7.24 -15.62 -1.32
CA ALA A 72 -8.50 -15.52 -2.06
C ALA A 72 -9.03 -16.89 -2.49
N SER A 73 -8.16 -17.79 -2.97
CA SER A 73 -8.52 -19.17 -3.31
C SER A 73 -9.00 -19.98 -2.10
N ALA A 74 -8.28 -19.88 -0.97
CA ALA A 74 -8.63 -20.55 0.28
C ALA A 74 -9.96 -20.05 0.85
N TYR A 75 -10.17 -18.73 0.88
CA TYR A 75 -11.40 -18.08 1.32
C TYR A 75 -12.60 -18.54 0.46
N GLY A 76 -12.50 -18.42 -0.87
CA GLY A 76 -13.56 -18.80 -1.79
C GLY A 76 -13.97 -20.27 -1.68
N SER A 77 -13.05 -21.18 -1.37
CA SER A 77 -13.35 -22.61 -1.19
C SER A 77 -14.15 -22.91 0.09
N THR A 78 -14.19 -21.99 1.03
CA THR A 78 -14.77 -22.18 2.37
C THR A 78 -15.99 -21.28 2.60
N PHE A 79 -16.13 -20.21 1.81
CA PHE A 79 -17.21 -19.24 1.95
C PHE A 79 -18.60 -19.87 1.81
N GLY A 80 -19.55 -19.40 2.63
CA GLY A 80 -20.94 -19.88 2.63
C GLY A 80 -21.22 -21.05 3.56
N ARG A 81 -20.25 -21.52 4.35
CA ARG A 81 -20.43 -22.59 5.34
C ARG A 81 -20.66 -22.09 6.78
N ALA A 82 -20.46 -20.80 7.03
CA ALA A 82 -20.61 -20.23 8.36
C ALA A 82 -22.07 -19.96 8.72
N ALA A 83 -22.41 -20.16 10.00
CA ALA A 83 -23.65 -19.64 10.56
C ALA A 83 -23.52 -18.11 10.68
N SER A 84 -24.60 -17.37 10.36
CA SER A 84 -24.65 -15.92 10.60
C SER A 84 -24.56 -15.65 12.09
N ARG A 85 -23.62 -14.81 12.50
CA ARG A 85 -23.46 -14.30 13.89
C ARG A 85 -23.89 -12.84 13.96
N THR A 86 -24.35 -12.44 15.13
CA THR A 86 -24.60 -11.02 15.39
C THR A 86 -23.32 -10.33 15.81
N GLY A 87 -22.99 -9.22 15.15
CA GLY A 87 -21.84 -8.36 15.46
C GLY A 87 -21.20 -7.78 14.22
N ARG A 88 -20.95 -6.48 14.28
CA ARG A 88 -20.27 -5.70 13.24
C ARG A 88 -18.89 -5.33 13.73
N ILE A 89 -17.86 -5.70 12.98
CA ILE A 89 -16.47 -5.51 13.34
C ILE A 89 -15.82 -4.61 12.32
N LEU A 90 -15.21 -3.50 12.77
CA LEU A 90 -14.44 -2.62 11.89
C LEU A 90 -12.95 -2.94 12.04
N LEU A 91 -12.26 -3.11 10.90
CA LEU A 91 -10.83 -3.40 10.85
C LEU A 91 -10.09 -2.34 10.04
N ALA A 92 -9.02 -1.76 10.62
CA ALA A 92 -8.18 -0.76 9.98
C ALA A 92 -6.70 -0.93 10.37
N ALA A 93 -5.78 -0.67 9.45
CA ALA A 93 -4.40 -0.40 9.82
C ALA A 93 -4.22 1.11 10.01
N VAL A 94 -3.47 1.49 11.04
CA VAL A 94 -3.31 2.89 11.44
C VAL A 94 -2.57 3.72 10.41
N GLU A 95 -2.68 5.03 10.52
CA GLU A 95 -1.98 5.99 9.65
C GLU A 95 -0.48 5.70 9.61
N GLY A 96 0.08 5.64 8.41
CA GLY A 96 1.46 5.25 8.13
C GLY A 96 1.67 3.72 7.98
N GLU A 97 0.68 2.88 8.29
CA GLU A 97 0.81 1.42 8.20
C GLU A 97 0.23 0.87 6.89
N GLN A 98 1.11 0.47 6.00
CA GLN A 98 0.74 -0.10 4.69
C GLN A 98 0.67 -1.64 4.70
N HIS A 99 1.20 -2.31 5.75
CA HIS A 99 1.23 -3.76 5.85
C HIS A 99 -0.12 -4.29 6.34
N ALA A 100 -1.05 -4.50 5.40
CA ALA A 100 -2.42 -4.89 5.71
C ALA A 100 -2.69 -6.40 5.53
N LEU A 101 -1.66 -7.24 5.25
CA LEU A 101 -1.85 -8.66 5.01
C LEU A 101 -2.41 -9.39 6.25
N GLY A 102 -1.85 -9.15 7.43
CA GLY A 102 -2.34 -9.71 8.69
C GLY A 102 -3.77 -9.25 9.02
N LEU A 103 -4.07 -7.98 8.75
CA LEU A 103 -5.41 -7.42 8.90
C LEU A 103 -6.41 -8.08 7.94
N ARG A 104 -5.99 -8.36 6.68
CA ARG A 104 -6.84 -9.09 5.71
C ARG A 104 -7.10 -10.53 6.17
N MET A 105 -6.08 -11.21 6.71
CA MET A 105 -6.26 -12.53 7.31
C MET A 105 -7.31 -12.52 8.43
N ALA A 106 -7.26 -11.50 9.30
CA ALA A 106 -8.23 -11.32 10.38
C ALA A 106 -9.65 -11.08 9.81
N ALA A 107 -9.79 -10.26 8.77
CA ALA A 107 -11.06 -10.02 8.11
C ALA A 107 -11.66 -11.33 7.55
N ASP A 108 -10.89 -12.09 6.78
CA ASP A 108 -11.33 -13.36 6.19
C ASP A 108 -11.77 -14.35 7.27
N VAL A 109 -11.02 -14.47 8.37
CA VAL A 109 -11.32 -15.38 9.47
C VAL A 109 -12.61 -14.98 10.18
N LEU A 110 -12.84 -13.69 10.42
CA LEU A 110 -14.06 -13.18 11.06
C LEU A 110 -15.28 -13.31 10.14
N GLU A 111 -15.15 -13.01 8.84
CA GLU A 111 -16.20 -13.22 7.85
C GLU A 111 -16.59 -14.71 7.74
N LEU A 112 -15.60 -15.62 7.69
CA LEU A 112 -15.82 -17.06 7.73
C LEU A 112 -16.39 -17.52 9.07
N GLY A 113 -16.14 -16.77 10.16
CA GLY A 113 -16.77 -16.95 11.46
C GLY A 113 -18.23 -16.48 11.51
N GLY A 114 -18.71 -15.79 10.47
CA GLY A 114 -20.10 -15.35 10.33
C GLY A 114 -20.37 -13.91 10.79
N TYR A 115 -19.36 -13.11 11.10
CA TYR A 115 -19.49 -11.69 11.48
C TYR A 115 -19.58 -10.78 10.25
N GLU A 116 -20.26 -9.63 10.43
CA GLU A 116 -20.20 -8.52 9.46
C GLU A 116 -18.88 -7.76 9.64
N VAL A 117 -18.00 -7.76 8.63
CA VAL A 117 -16.71 -7.09 8.71
C VAL A 117 -16.67 -5.85 7.83
N ILE A 118 -16.36 -4.70 8.42
CA ILE A 118 -16.05 -3.45 7.72
C ILE A 118 -14.53 -3.35 7.61
N TYR A 119 -13.97 -3.68 6.46
CA TYR A 119 -12.54 -3.67 6.22
C TYR A 119 -12.11 -2.37 5.53
N LEU A 120 -11.32 -1.53 6.21
CA LEU A 120 -10.82 -0.24 5.69
C LEU A 120 -9.44 -0.34 5.02
N GLY A 121 -8.69 -1.42 5.29
CA GLY A 121 -7.36 -1.60 4.72
C GLY A 121 -6.25 -0.86 5.47
N GLY A 122 -5.17 -0.52 4.74
CA GLY A 122 -3.97 0.14 5.28
C GLY A 122 -4.04 1.66 5.26
N ASP A 123 -3.16 2.29 6.06
CA ASP A 123 -2.89 3.74 6.04
C ASP A 123 -4.17 4.59 6.23
N VAL A 124 -4.95 4.26 7.26
CA VAL A 124 -6.21 4.95 7.54
C VAL A 124 -5.97 6.14 8.47
N PRO A 125 -6.19 7.40 7.99
CA PRO A 125 -6.05 8.59 8.82
C PRO A 125 -7.00 8.55 10.03
N LEU A 126 -6.52 8.98 11.19
CA LEU A 126 -7.26 8.89 12.45
C LEU A 126 -8.63 9.59 12.39
N ASP A 127 -8.71 10.78 11.80
CA ASP A 127 -9.99 11.52 11.68
C ASP A 127 -10.99 10.79 10.77
N ALA A 128 -10.51 10.15 9.70
CA ALA A 128 -11.34 9.33 8.81
C ALA A 128 -11.86 8.09 9.57
N LEU A 129 -10.99 7.45 10.35
CA LEU A 129 -11.34 6.31 11.18
C LEU A 129 -12.46 6.67 12.17
N VAL A 130 -12.32 7.76 12.95
CA VAL A 130 -13.33 8.26 13.89
C VAL A 130 -14.66 8.55 13.18
N SER A 131 -14.62 9.18 12.01
CA SER A 131 -15.81 9.49 11.20
C SER A 131 -16.56 8.23 10.76
N VAL A 132 -15.83 7.21 10.28
CA VAL A 132 -16.44 5.94 9.84
C VAL A 132 -17.02 5.18 11.02
N ILE A 133 -16.33 5.12 12.16
CA ILE A 133 -16.84 4.48 13.37
C ILE A 133 -18.13 5.14 13.82
N GLY A 134 -18.19 6.47 13.90
CA GLY A 134 -19.40 7.20 14.28
C GLY A 134 -20.58 7.01 13.32
N SER A 135 -20.32 6.74 12.02
CA SER A 135 -21.37 6.53 11.02
C SER A 135 -21.80 5.07 10.85
N ARG A 136 -20.93 4.11 11.16
CA ARG A 136 -21.17 2.67 10.96
C ARG A 136 -21.51 1.93 12.24
N GLU A 137 -21.24 2.55 13.41
CA GLU A 137 -21.54 2.01 14.73
C GLU A 137 -21.11 0.54 14.88
N PRO A 138 -19.81 0.22 14.73
CA PRO A 138 -19.34 -1.14 14.92
C PRO A 138 -19.44 -1.55 16.38
N ASP A 139 -19.66 -2.83 16.62
CA ASP A 139 -19.71 -3.41 17.97
C ASP A 139 -18.29 -3.66 18.51
N LEU A 140 -17.28 -3.75 17.61
CA LEU A 140 -15.88 -3.99 17.96
C LEU A 140 -14.97 -3.37 16.90
N ILE A 141 -13.81 -2.85 17.31
CA ILE A 141 -12.82 -2.23 16.44
C ILE A 141 -11.53 -3.03 16.52
N GLY A 142 -10.94 -3.38 15.39
CA GLY A 142 -9.59 -3.95 15.29
C GLY A 142 -8.63 -2.99 14.60
N LEU A 143 -7.54 -2.64 15.28
CA LEU A 143 -6.45 -1.84 14.73
C LEU A 143 -5.20 -2.67 14.51
N SER A 144 -4.48 -2.42 13.43
CA SER A 144 -3.22 -3.09 13.10
C SER A 144 -2.07 -2.10 12.93
N GLY A 145 -0.92 -2.44 13.52
CA GLY A 145 0.37 -1.80 13.31
C GLY A 145 1.47 -2.85 13.27
N THR A 146 2.19 -2.96 12.17
CA THR A 146 3.19 -4.01 11.96
C THR A 146 4.60 -3.50 12.21
N LEU A 147 4.94 -2.31 11.73
CA LEU A 147 6.27 -1.74 11.88
C LEU A 147 6.40 -0.93 13.17
N SER A 148 7.52 -1.07 13.88
CA SER A 148 7.80 -0.33 15.11
C SER A 148 7.66 1.20 14.98
N PRO A 149 7.99 1.85 13.86
CA PRO A 149 7.73 3.28 13.67
C PRO A 149 6.25 3.68 13.76
N ASN A 150 5.32 2.74 13.55
CA ASN A 150 3.89 2.98 13.61
C ASN A 150 3.28 2.78 15.02
N ALA A 151 4.08 2.38 16.01
CA ALA A 151 3.62 2.23 17.40
C ALA A 151 3.00 3.51 17.97
N PRO A 152 3.57 4.72 17.79
CA PRO A 152 2.95 5.96 18.26
C PRO A 152 1.58 6.24 17.62
N SER A 153 1.41 5.95 16.32
CA SER A 153 0.11 6.10 15.63
C SER A 153 -0.92 5.12 16.18
N LEU A 154 -0.50 3.89 16.52
CA LEU A 154 -1.36 2.87 17.09
C LEU A 154 -1.83 3.25 18.50
N GLU A 155 -0.93 3.73 19.35
CA GLU A 155 -1.23 4.23 20.69
C GLU A 155 -2.17 5.44 20.64
N ALA A 156 -1.87 6.43 19.79
CA ALA A 156 -2.71 7.61 19.62
C ALA A 156 -4.11 7.26 19.11
N ALA A 157 -4.21 6.32 18.17
CA ALA A 157 -5.49 5.85 17.67
C ALA A 157 -6.29 5.12 18.76
N ALA A 158 -5.67 4.21 19.51
CA ALA A 158 -6.32 3.50 20.61
C ALA A 158 -6.86 4.48 21.67
N SER A 159 -6.03 5.38 22.18
CA SER A 159 -6.43 6.39 23.17
C SER A 159 -7.55 7.28 22.67
N ARG A 160 -7.48 7.74 21.41
CA ARG A 160 -8.53 8.57 20.81
C ARG A 160 -9.86 7.85 20.68
N LEU A 161 -9.82 6.54 20.35
CA LEU A 161 -11.03 5.72 20.23
C LEU A 161 -11.67 5.44 21.60
N GLU A 162 -10.89 5.19 22.63
CA GLU A 162 -11.38 5.04 24.01
C GLU A 162 -12.09 6.30 24.51
N GLU A 163 -11.52 7.49 24.23
CA GLU A 163 -12.16 8.76 24.57
C GLU A 163 -13.48 8.99 23.80
N SER A 164 -13.50 8.65 22.50
CA SER A 164 -14.62 8.98 21.62
C SER A 164 -15.74 7.94 21.64
N PHE A 165 -15.40 6.67 21.91
CA PHE A 165 -16.29 5.51 21.86
C PHE A 165 -16.08 4.60 23.07
N PRO A 166 -16.37 5.08 24.30
CA PRO A 166 -16.04 4.37 25.55
C PRO A 166 -16.76 3.02 25.71
N ASP A 167 -17.80 2.76 24.92
CA ASP A 167 -18.58 1.52 24.98
C ASP A 167 -18.12 0.47 23.95
N VAL A 168 -17.14 0.79 23.09
CA VAL A 168 -16.64 -0.11 22.04
C VAL A 168 -15.27 -0.66 22.43
N SER A 169 -15.09 -1.99 22.39
CA SER A 169 -13.78 -2.60 22.63
C SER A 169 -12.87 -2.47 21.43
N VAL A 170 -11.57 -2.29 21.71
CA VAL A 170 -10.53 -2.14 20.68
C VAL A 170 -9.56 -3.32 20.76
N LEU A 171 -9.42 -4.04 19.65
CA LEU A 171 -8.41 -5.08 19.47
C LEU A 171 -7.17 -4.49 18.81
N LEU A 172 -5.98 -4.77 19.33
CA LEU A 172 -4.72 -4.35 18.74
C LEU A 172 -3.95 -5.55 18.24
N GLY A 173 -3.61 -5.52 16.96
CA GLY A 173 -2.82 -6.55 16.28
C GLY A 173 -1.57 -6.00 15.62
N GLY A 174 -0.64 -6.91 15.29
CA GLY A 174 0.63 -6.59 14.64
C GLY A 174 1.80 -6.48 15.60
N GLN A 175 3.02 -6.40 15.04
CA GLN A 175 4.28 -6.43 15.82
C GLN A 175 4.60 -5.09 16.49
N ALA A 176 3.98 -4.00 16.05
CA ALA A 176 4.16 -2.68 16.66
C ALA A 176 3.44 -2.51 18.01
N VAL A 177 2.58 -3.46 18.40
CA VAL A 177 1.90 -3.40 19.70
C VAL A 177 2.91 -3.59 20.82
N PRO A 178 3.16 -2.58 21.68
CA PRO A 178 4.17 -2.66 22.74
C PRO A 178 3.83 -3.74 23.79
N ASP A 179 4.85 -4.39 24.33
CA ASP A 179 4.67 -5.30 25.46
C ASP A 179 4.36 -4.49 26.73
N GLY A 180 3.13 -4.62 27.24
CA GLY A 180 2.70 -3.99 28.50
C GLY A 180 2.16 -2.57 28.39
N ALA A 181 1.92 -2.05 27.18
CA ALA A 181 1.55 -0.64 26.97
C ALA A 181 0.07 -0.31 27.21
N LEU A 182 -0.81 -1.27 27.44
CA LEU A 182 -2.25 -1.02 27.51
C LEU A 182 -2.84 -1.67 28.76
N HIS A 183 -3.12 -0.84 29.75
CA HIS A 183 -3.68 -1.22 31.06
C HIS A 183 -5.17 -0.85 31.19
N GLU A 184 -5.92 -0.85 30.09
CA GLU A 184 -7.35 -0.56 30.16
C GLU A 184 -8.16 -1.79 29.75
N ASP A 185 -9.27 -2.00 30.48
CA ASP A 185 -10.08 -3.23 30.40
C ASP A 185 -10.68 -3.51 29.00
N ARG A 186 -10.54 -2.58 28.04
CA ARG A 186 -11.18 -2.63 26.72
C ARG A 186 -10.21 -2.64 25.55
N VAL A 187 -8.91 -2.50 25.78
CA VAL A 187 -7.89 -2.59 24.74
C VAL A 187 -7.17 -3.93 24.87
N ILE A 188 -7.38 -4.79 23.88
CA ILE A 188 -6.97 -6.19 23.96
C ILE A 188 -5.94 -6.46 22.86
N ARG A 189 -4.78 -6.96 23.24
CA ARG A 189 -3.75 -7.41 22.29
C ARG A 189 -4.13 -8.76 21.69
N VAL A 190 -4.08 -8.84 20.36
CA VAL A 190 -4.31 -10.06 19.59
C VAL A 190 -2.97 -10.60 19.10
N PRO A 191 -2.53 -11.77 19.54
CA PRO A 191 -1.22 -12.32 19.16
C PRO A 191 -1.16 -12.84 17.72
N GLY A 192 -2.32 -13.06 17.10
CA GLY A 192 -2.44 -13.59 15.75
C GLY A 192 -3.88 -13.90 15.41
N VAL A 193 -4.10 -14.53 14.26
CA VAL A 193 -5.46 -14.85 13.76
C VAL A 193 -6.05 -16.12 14.35
N GLU A 194 -5.23 -17.01 14.95
CA GLU A 194 -5.72 -18.22 15.61
C GLU A 194 -6.45 -17.88 16.92
N GLY A 195 -7.64 -18.41 17.08
CA GLY A 195 -8.51 -18.13 18.21
C GLY A 195 -9.25 -16.78 18.13
N LEU A 196 -9.08 -16.03 17.04
CA LEU A 196 -9.68 -14.69 16.89
C LEU A 196 -11.22 -14.74 16.94
N VAL A 197 -11.85 -15.72 16.28
CA VAL A 197 -13.31 -15.90 16.30
C VAL A 197 -13.81 -16.18 17.71
N VAL A 198 -13.11 -17.03 18.45
CA VAL A 198 -13.47 -17.38 19.85
C VAL A 198 -13.33 -16.15 20.77
N LEU A 199 -12.25 -15.39 20.60
CA LEU A 199 -12.03 -14.15 21.36
C LEU A 199 -13.14 -13.13 21.09
N VAL A 200 -13.47 -12.90 19.82
CA VAL A 200 -14.52 -11.95 19.43
C VAL A 200 -15.89 -12.42 19.93
N GLU A 201 -16.17 -13.73 19.85
CA GLU A 201 -17.41 -14.29 20.39
C GLU A 201 -17.57 -14.06 21.90
N ALA A 202 -16.48 -14.25 22.66
CA ALA A 202 -16.48 -13.98 24.09
C ALA A 202 -16.75 -12.50 24.39
N LEU A 203 -16.05 -11.58 23.73
CA LEU A 203 -16.20 -10.14 23.92
C LEU A 203 -17.60 -9.65 23.56
N LEU A 204 -18.15 -10.06 22.42
CA LEU A 204 -19.48 -9.65 21.99
C LEU A 204 -20.60 -10.33 22.82
N GLY A 205 -20.35 -11.55 23.34
CA GLY A 205 -21.28 -12.24 24.23
C GLY A 205 -21.43 -11.58 25.61
N GLU A 206 -20.35 -10.97 26.11
CA GLU A 206 -20.36 -10.21 27.37
C GLU A 206 -21.07 -8.84 27.22
N MET A 207 -21.09 -8.28 26.01
CA MET A 207 -21.67 -6.93 25.74
C MET A 207 -23.16 -6.88 25.64
N ASN A 208 -23.92 -7.98 25.82
CA ASN A 208 -25.37 -8.04 25.80
C ASN A 208 -25.99 -7.28 24.60
N LEU A 209 -25.52 -7.58 23.37
CA LEU A 209 -25.90 -6.90 22.14
C LEU A 209 -27.41 -6.87 21.95
N PRO A 210 -28.03 -5.73 21.56
CA PRO A 210 -29.44 -5.66 21.24
C PRO A 210 -29.76 -6.63 20.10
N ASN A 211 -30.82 -7.40 20.26
CA ASN A 211 -31.26 -8.36 19.22
C ASN A 211 -31.62 -7.56 17.95
N ARG A 212 -30.75 -7.53 16.98
CA ARG A 212 -30.98 -6.85 15.68
C ARG A 212 -31.72 -7.81 14.75
N GLU A 213 -32.94 -8.24 15.12
CA GLU A 213 -33.80 -9.07 14.28
C GLU A 213 -34.20 -8.41 12.94
N ASP A 214 -33.99 -7.09 12.80
CA ASP A 214 -34.30 -6.32 11.59
C ASP A 214 -33.08 -6.01 10.70
N ALA A 215 -31.91 -6.57 10.97
CA ALA A 215 -30.79 -6.46 10.03
C ALA A 215 -31.09 -7.33 8.81
N GLN A 216 -31.71 -6.73 7.80
CA GLN A 216 -31.72 -7.32 6.46
C GLN A 216 -30.26 -7.63 6.11
N PRO A 217 -29.94 -8.86 5.69
CA PRO A 217 -28.61 -9.15 5.17
C PRO A 217 -28.34 -8.08 4.13
N LEU A 218 -27.20 -7.39 4.25
CA LEU A 218 -26.72 -6.49 3.21
C LEU A 218 -26.58 -7.35 1.95
N VAL A 219 -27.64 -7.32 1.14
CA VAL A 219 -27.62 -7.85 -0.22
C VAL A 219 -26.50 -7.06 -0.89
N HIS A 220 -25.40 -7.70 -1.14
CA HIS A 220 -24.38 -7.17 -2.04
C HIS A 220 -25.12 -6.61 -3.24
N PRO A 221 -24.86 -5.38 -3.71
CA PRO A 221 -25.60 -4.78 -4.81
C PRO A 221 -25.32 -5.44 -6.16
N ASP A 222 -24.75 -6.63 -6.15
CA ASP A 222 -24.44 -7.42 -7.35
C ASP A 222 -25.52 -8.48 -7.54
N PRO A 223 -26.37 -8.38 -8.59
CA PRO A 223 -27.47 -9.30 -8.84
C PRO A 223 -27.07 -10.75 -9.19
N LEU A 224 -25.76 -11.08 -9.12
CA LEU A 224 -25.23 -12.39 -9.54
C LEU A 224 -25.29 -13.49 -8.45
N PHE A 225 -25.75 -13.18 -7.22
CA PHE A 225 -25.83 -14.16 -6.12
C PHE A 225 -27.23 -14.68 -5.83
N GLN A 226 -28.15 -14.64 -6.78
CA GLN A 226 -29.44 -15.33 -6.63
C GLN A 226 -29.35 -16.75 -7.18
N SER A 227 -29.36 -17.70 -6.25
CA SER A 227 -29.39 -19.13 -6.42
C SER A 227 -30.43 -19.60 -7.41
N GLY A 228 -30.02 -20.15 -8.53
CA GLY A 228 -30.83 -20.96 -9.42
C GLY A 228 -30.33 -22.40 -9.41
N GLY A 229 -31.14 -23.35 -9.01
CA GLY A 229 -30.88 -24.77 -9.19
C GLY A 229 -30.66 -25.10 -10.67
N GLY A 230 -29.44 -25.38 -11.06
CA GLY A 230 -29.01 -25.67 -12.42
C GLY A 230 -28.33 -27.04 -12.52
N SER A 231 -28.34 -27.62 -13.70
CA SER A 231 -27.63 -28.84 -14.06
C SER A 231 -26.11 -28.73 -13.82
N PRO A 232 -25.36 -29.85 -13.69
CA PRO A 232 -23.91 -29.84 -13.51
C PRO A 232 -23.15 -29.00 -14.56
N GLU A 233 -23.66 -28.90 -15.77
CA GLU A 233 -23.10 -28.06 -16.84
C GLU A 233 -23.38 -26.57 -16.62
N GLY A 234 -24.55 -26.21 -16.05
CA GLY A 234 -24.88 -24.85 -15.66
C GLY A 234 -24.04 -24.36 -14.46
N LEU A 235 -23.71 -25.26 -13.51
CA LEU A 235 -22.84 -25.00 -12.40
C LEU A 235 -21.38 -24.75 -12.84
N LEU A 236 -20.89 -25.48 -13.86
CA LEU A 236 -19.55 -25.25 -14.42
C LEU A 236 -19.46 -23.94 -15.22
N LEU A 237 -20.52 -23.60 -15.96
CA LEU A 237 -20.58 -22.30 -16.67
C LEU A 237 -20.73 -21.12 -15.71
N GLY A 238 -21.51 -21.27 -14.62
CA GLY A 238 -21.63 -20.30 -13.55
C GLY A 238 -20.29 -20.08 -12.84
N ALA A 239 -19.62 -21.16 -12.43
CA ALA A 239 -18.31 -21.10 -11.77
C ALA A 239 -17.22 -20.46 -12.67
N ALA A 240 -17.30 -20.68 -14.00
CA ALA A 240 -16.38 -20.04 -14.95
C ALA A 240 -16.67 -18.53 -15.14
N ALA A 241 -17.95 -18.14 -15.13
CA ALA A 241 -18.35 -16.73 -15.17
C ALA A 241 -17.97 -16.01 -13.87
N ASP A 242 -18.21 -16.64 -12.72
CA ASP A 242 -17.84 -16.12 -11.40
C ASP A 242 -16.32 -15.97 -11.26
N ALA A 243 -15.53 -16.94 -11.77
CA ALA A 243 -14.07 -16.84 -11.82
C ALA A 243 -13.58 -15.71 -12.74
N ALA A 244 -14.26 -15.47 -13.86
CA ALA A 244 -13.92 -14.37 -14.77
C ALA A 244 -14.26 -12.99 -14.16
N ASP A 245 -15.38 -12.87 -13.45
CA ASP A 245 -15.78 -11.64 -12.78
C ASP A 245 -14.92 -11.37 -11.54
N LEU A 246 -14.56 -12.40 -10.77
CA LEU A 246 -13.58 -12.31 -9.68
C LEU A 246 -12.19 -11.90 -10.20
N ALA A 247 -11.76 -12.45 -11.35
CA ALA A 247 -10.52 -12.04 -12.00
C ALA A 247 -10.56 -10.57 -12.46
N ARG A 248 -11.72 -10.07 -12.94
CA ARG A 248 -11.92 -8.66 -13.28
C ARG A 248 -11.89 -7.75 -12.03
N VAL A 249 -12.52 -8.17 -10.95
CA VAL A 249 -12.48 -7.47 -9.65
C VAL A 249 -11.05 -7.43 -9.12
N HIS A 250 -10.34 -8.56 -9.15
CA HIS A 250 -8.93 -8.62 -8.74
C HIS A 250 -8.03 -7.78 -9.65
N ALA A 251 -8.26 -7.77 -10.97
CA ALA A 251 -7.52 -6.91 -11.89
C ALA A 251 -7.77 -5.42 -11.62
N ARG A 252 -9.01 -5.04 -11.28
CA ARG A 252 -9.36 -3.66 -10.88
C ARG A 252 -8.74 -3.30 -9.53
N MET A 253 -8.79 -4.22 -8.56
CA MET A 253 -8.13 -4.03 -7.26
C MET A 253 -6.61 -3.93 -7.42
N ALA A 254 -5.98 -4.85 -8.15
CA ALA A 254 -4.55 -4.80 -8.43
C ALA A 254 -4.15 -3.50 -9.15
N HIS A 255 -4.97 -3.02 -10.08
CA HIS A 255 -4.78 -1.73 -10.74
C HIS A 255 -4.94 -0.56 -9.76
N SER A 256 -5.92 -0.60 -8.87
CA SER A 256 -6.13 0.41 -7.83
C SER A 256 -5.01 0.41 -6.79
N TYR A 257 -4.57 -0.77 -6.34
CA TYR A 257 -3.42 -0.91 -5.44
C TYR A 257 -2.11 -0.44 -6.08
N ARG A 258 -1.91 -0.76 -7.37
CA ARG A 258 -0.74 -0.27 -8.11
C ARG A 258 -0.73 1.25 -8.23
N ARG A 259 -1.89 1.85 -8.50
CA ARG A 259 -2.04 3.31 -8.49
C ARG A 259 -1.72 3.91 -7.12
N LEU A 260 -2.32 3.40 -6.05
CA LEU A 260 -2.06 3.87 -4.69
C LEU A 260 -0.59 3.71 -4.25
N ALA A 261 0.07 2.63 -4.68
CA ALA A 261 1.47 2.36 -4.34
C ALA A 261 2.48 3.17 -5.15
N TYR A 262 2.16 3.55 -6.39
CA TYR A 262 3.11 4.11 -7.36
C TYR A 262 2.74 5.49 -7.90
N GLU A 263 1.53 6.02 -7.58
CA GLU A 263 1.11 7.36 -7.98
C GLU A 263 1.24 8.35 -6.81
N ASP A 264 1.63 9.57 -7.11
CA ASP A 264 1.55 10.70 -6.18
C ASP A 264 0.11 11.21 -6.09
N ALA A 265 -0.36 11.45 -4.88
CA ALA A 265 -1.75 11.82 -4.62
C ALA A 265 -2.16 13.15 -5.27
N ILE A 266 -1.22 14.09 -5.43
CA ILE A 266 -1.46 15.44 -5.96
C ILE A 266 -1.31 15.47 -7.47
N THR A 267 -0.16 15.04 -7.99
CA THR A 267 0.16 15.14 -9.43
C THR A 267 -0.47 14.04 -10.26
N LYS A 268 -0.84 12.91 -9.65
CA LYS A 268 -1.30 11.67 -10.31
C LYS A 268 -0.24 11.01 -11.20
N GLY A 269 0.97 11.52 -11.18
CA GLY A 269 2.14 10.90 -11.77
C GLY A 269 2.83 9.92 -10.84
N PRO A 270 3.93 9.29 -11.29
CA PRO A 270 4.73 8.41 -10.45
C PRO A 270 5.24 9.09 -9.17
N ASN A 271 5.25 8.35 -8.06
CA ASN A 271 5.77 8.79 -6.78
C ASN A 271 7.25 8.36 -6.58
N ARG A 272 7.81 8.66 -5.40
CA ARG A 272 9.18 8.27 -5.00
C ARG A 272 9.44 6.78 -5.17
N ARG A 273 8.49 5.93 -4.78
CA ARG A 273 8.63 4.48 -4.89
C ARG A 273 8.75 4.03 -6.34
N ALA A 274 7.92 4.58 -7.23
CA ALA A 274 8.01 4.31 -8.67
C ALA A 274 9.37 4.73 -9.24
N PHE A 275 9.94 5.84 -8.74
CA PHE A 275 11.26 6.31 -9.13
C PHE A 275 12.36 5.35 -8.67
N ASP A 276 12.35 4.95 -7.40
CA ASP A 276 13.37 4.07 -6.81
C ASP A 276 13.40 2.71 -7.53
N ASP A 277 12.23 2.11 -7.78
CA ASP A 277 12.11 0.83 -8.51
C ASP A 277 12.58 0.96 -9.97
N ARG A 278 12.25 2.06 -10.65
CA ARG A 278 12.68 2.31 -12.03
C ARG A 278 14.19 2.52 -12.12
N LEU A 279 14.74 3.25 -11.16
CA LEU A 279 16.18 3.51 -11.08
C LEU A 279 16.97 2.21 -10.82
N ALA A 280 16.45 1.34 -9.92
CA ALA A 280 17.06 0.02 -9.66
C ALA A 280 17.10 -0.83 -10.92
N LEU A 281 15.99 -0.91 -11.68
CA LEU A 281 15.92 -1.65 -12.94
C LEU A 281 16.95 -1.15 -13.97
N LEU A 282 17.19 0.16 -14.04
CA LEU A 282 18.16 0.74 -14.97
C LEU A 282 19.62 0.49 -14.56
N SER A 283 19.88 0.30 -13.26
CA SER A 283 21.22 0.03 -12.76
C SER A 283 21.66 -1.42 -12.90
N ASP A 284 20.72 -2.37 -12.92
CA ASP A 284 20.98 -3.80 -12.99
C ASP A 284 21.23 -4.31 -14.42
N THR A 285 21.18 -3.43 -15.44
CA THR A 285 21.39 -3.80 -16.84
C THR A 285 22.87 -3.63 -17.21
N PRO A 286 23.65 -4.74 -17.38
CA PRO A 286 25.13 -4.68 -17.49
C PRO A 286 25.71 -4.02 -18.74
N GLU A 287 24.90 -3.80 -19.76
CA GLU A 287 25.29 -3.17 -21.05
C GLU A 287 24.56 -1.83 -21.26
N ALA A 288 24.15 -1.20 -20.18
CA ALA A 288 23.34 -0.01 -20.28
C ALA A 288 24.11 1.15 -20.94
N ALA A 289 23.58 1.63 -22.05
CA ALA A 289 23.82 2.96 -22.53
C ALA A 289 23.68 3.99 -21.39
N PRO A 290 24.31 5.16 -21.46
CA PRO A 290 24.35 6.12 -20.37
C PRO A 290 22.94 6.46 -19.89
N VAL A 291 22.75 6.45 -18.58
CA VAL A 291 21.51 6.90 -17.91
C VAL A 291 21.84 8.18 -17.16
N THR A 292 21.11 9.24 -17.45
CA THR A 292 21.27 10.50 -16.72
C THR A 292 20.10 10.71 -15.74
N ILE A 293 20.44 11.13 -14.52
CA ILE A 293 19.51 11.47 -13.45
C ILE A 293 19.42 12.98 -13.35
N LEU A 294 18.20 13.51 -13.28
CA LEU A 294 17.92 14.91 -12.97
C LEU A 294 17.15 14.97 -11.66
N MET A 295 17.67 15.74 -10.70
CA MET A 295 16.94 16.14 -9.49
C MET A 295 16.47 17.57 -9.66
N LEU A 296 15.18 17.82 -9.43
CA LEU A 296 14.52 19.10 -9.64
C LEU A 296 13.80 19.52 -8.36
N ASP A 297 13.89 20.79 -8.04
CA ASP A 297 13.19 21.38 -6.91
C ASP A 297 12.64 22.76 -7.34
N LEU A 298 11.38 23.03 -6.96
CA LEU A 298 10.72 24.30 -7.25
C LEU A 298 11.25 25.43 -6.38
N ASP A 299 11.65 26.51 -7.00
CA ASP A 299 12.18 27.66 -6.27
C ASP A 299 11.04 28.41 -5.59
N SER A 300 11.21 28.72 -4.30
CA SER A 300 10.25 29.53 -3.52
C SER A 300 8.83 28.97 -3.44
N PHE A 301 8.63 27.66 -3.62
CA PHE A 301 7.31 27.02 -3.57
C PHE A 301 6.55 27.29 -2.26
N LYS A 302 7.28 27.38 -1.13
CA LYS A 302 6.68 27.79 0.14
C LYS A 302 5.99 29.15 0.06
N GLN A 303 6.58 30.13 -0.67
CA GLN A 303 5.97 31.45 -0.82
C GLN A 303 4.66 31.39 -1.62
N VAL A 304 4.56 30.48 -2.60
CA VAL A 304 3.30 30.22 -3.32
C VAL A 304 2.23 29.75 -2.35
N ASN A 305 2.55 28.75 -1.50
CA ASN A 305 1.61 28.28 -0.48
C ASN A 305 1.22 29.37 0.53
N ASP A 306 2.20 30.13 1.01
CA ASP A 306 1.98 31.18 2.03
C ASP A 306 1.14 32.35 1.44
N THR A 307 1.30 32.67 0.14
CA THR A 307 0.63 33.79 -0.51
C THR A 307 -0.75 33.42 -1.07
N PHE A 308 -0.87 32.26 -1.73
CA PHE A 308 -2.05 31.86 -2.50
C PHE A 308 -2.80 30.67 -1.89
N GLY A 309 -2.28 30.10 -0.78
CA GLY A 309 -2.87 28.95 -0.09
C GLY A 309 -2.52 27.60 -0.70
N HIS A 310 -2.68 26.52 0.08
CA HIS A 310 -2.32 25.15 -0.31
C HIS A 310 -3.01 24.65 -1.59
N ALA A 311 -4.24 25.08 -1.84
CA ALA A 311 -4.93 24.70 -3.09
C ALA A 311 -4.26 25.27 -4.36
N ALA A 312 -3.62 26.43 -4.26
CA ALA A 312 -2.81 26.99 -5.35
C ALA A 312 -1.49 26.20 -5.49
N GLY A 313 -0.83 25.86 -4.38
CA GLY A 313 0.35 25.02 -4.40
C GLY A 313 0.09 23.65 -5.03
N ASP A 314 -1.01 23.00 -4.67
CA ASP A 314 -1.41 21.71 -5.27
C ASP A 314 -1.66 21.83 -6.79
N ARG A 315 -2.23 22.96 -7.24
CA ARG A 315 -2.39 23.24 -8.66
C ARG A 315 -1.05 23.43 -9.35
N ALA A 316 -0.17 24.22 -8.75
CA ALA A 316 1.18 24.45 -9.26
C ALA A 316 1.98 23.15 -9.40
N LEU A 317 1.91 22.23 -8.42
CA LEU A 317 2.53 20.92 -8.51
C LEU A 317 1.99 20.07 -9.66
N ARG A 318 0.66 20.08 -9.88
CA ARG A 318 0.04 19.36 -11.02
C ARG A 318 0.47 19.92 -12.36
N GLU A 319 0.52 21.23 -12.48
CA GLU A 319 0.91 21.91 -13.72
C GLU A 319 2.39 21.73 -14.02
N THR A 320 3.24 21.81 -12.98
CA THR A 320 4.68 21.48 -13.06
C THR A 320 4.88 20.06 -13.57
N PHE A 321 4.21 19.06 -13.00
CA PHE A 321 4.39 17.68 -13.43
C PHE A 321 3.98 17.49 -14.90
N LYS A 322 2.85 18.06 -15.33
CA LYS A 322 2.43 18.06 -16.73
C LYS A 322 3.43 18.75 -17.67
N ALA A 323 4.00 19.87 -17.23
CA ALA A 323 5.05 20.55 -17.98
C ALA A 323 6.30 19.67 -18.14
N ILE A 324 6.72 19.00 -17.08
CA ILE A 324 7.82 18.03 -17.13
C ILE A 324 7.49 16.90 -18.13
N GLU A 325 6.34 16.23 -17.99
CA GLU A 325 5.93 15.15 -18.88
C GLU A 325 5.91 15.56 -20.35
N SER A 326 5.44 16.76 -20.67
CA SER A 326 5.40 17.28 -22.04
C SER A 326 6.79 17.43 -22.70
N CYS A 327 7.83 17.47 -21.87
CA CYS A 327 9.23 17.58 -22.30
C CYS A 327 9.92 16.23 -22.47
N LEU A 328 9.30 15.12 -22.07
CA LEU A 328 9.90 13.79 -22.08
C LEU A 328 9.51 12.99 -23.32
N ARG A 329 10.41 12.10 -23.75
CA ARG A 329 10.16 11.14 -24.83
C ARG A 329 9.73 9.79 -24.25
N GLU A 330 9.25 8.92 -25.12
CA GLU A 330 8.99 7.52 -24.75
C GLU A 330 10.28 6.87 -24.22
N GLY A 331 10.20 6.23 -23.06
CA GLY A 331 11.33 5.63 -22.34
C GLY A 331 11.93 6.50 -21.25
N ASP A 332 11.80 7.84 -21.32
CA ASP A 332 12.13 8.73 -20.20
C ASP A 332 11.10 8.54 -19.06
N PHE A 333 11.50 8.88 -17.85
CA PHE A 333 10.66 8.68 -16.69
C PHE A 333 10.74 9.91 -15.76
N ALA A 334 9.62 10.33 -15.21
CA ALA A 334 9.56 11.38 -14.20
C ALA A 334 8.70 10.95 -13.01
N ALA A 335 9.05 11.42 -11.83
CA ALA A 335 8.32 11.19 -10.60
C ALA A 335 8.39 12.40 -9.67
N ARG A 336 7.39 12.54 -8.79
CA ARG A 336 7.45 13.45 -7.66
C ARG A 336 7.98 12.69 -6.43
N LEU A 337 9.03 13.20 -5.81
CA LEU A 337 9.66 12.56 -4.66
C LEU A 337 9.02 12.95 -3.33
N GLY A 338 8.38 14.11 -3.28
CA GLY A 338 7.70 14.68 -2.11
C GLY A 338 7.85 16.20 -2.05
N GLY A 339 6.98 16.89 -1.35
CA GLY A 339 7.05 18.35 -1.28
C GLY A 339 7.02 19.01 -2.66
N ASP A 340 8.08 19.76 -2.95
CA ASP A 340 8.38 20.46 -4.21
C ASP A 340 9.47 19.78 -5.06
N GLU A 341 9.88 18.56 -4.69
CA GLU A 341 10.94 17.80 -5.34
C GLU A 341 10.42 16.84 -6.41
N PHE A 342 11.06 16.84 -7.57
CA PHE A 342 10.83 15.92 -8.68
C PHE A 342 12.14 15.29 -9.13
N ALA A 343 12.05 14.12 -9.76
CA ALA A 343 13.21 13.46 -10.35
C ALA A 343 12.86 12.91 -11.72
N LEU A 344 13.86 12.92 -12.61
CA LEU A 344 13.74 12.39 -13.96
C LEU A 344 14.87 11.37 -14.21
N LEU A 345 14.54 10.33 -14.95
CA LEU A 345 15.50 9.34 -15.45
C LEU A 345 15.48 9.40 -16.98
N LEU A 346 16.63 9.62 -17.57
CA LEU A 346 16.80 9.71 -19.01
C LEU A 346 17.72 8.58 -19.49
N PRO A 347 17.17 7.40 -19.83
CA PRO A 347 17.93 6.30 -20.40
C PRO A 347 18.52 6.69 -21.77
N HIS A 348 19.67 6.11 -22.13
CA HIS A 348 20.36 6.36 -23.40
C HIS A 348 20.62 7.86 -23.65
N THR A 349 21.00 8.60 -22.59
CA THR A 349 21.14 10.05 -22.64
C THR A 349 22.42 10.48 -21.93
N GLU A 350 23.29 11.13 -22.65
CA GLU A 350 24.52 11.75 -22.14
C GLU A 350 24.23 13.12 -21.49
N ILE A 351 25.13 13.61 -20.65
CA ILE A 351 25.01 14.91 -19.94
C ILE A 351 24.71 16.07 -20.91
N ALA A 352 25.32 16.10 -22.08
CA ALA A 352 25.13 17.19 -23.04
C ALA A 352 23.70 17.25 -23.60
N GLU A 353 23.04 16.09 -23.76
CA GLU A 353 21.65 16.01 -24.19
C GLU A 353 20.70 16.23 -23.01
N ALA A 354 21.02 15.68 -21.83
CA ALA A 354 20.27 15.92 -20.62
C ALA A 354 20.15 17.42 -20.26
N LYS A 355 21.20 18.21 -20.48
CA LYS A 355 21.15 19.69 -20.35
C LYS A 355 20.10 20.33 -21.27
N LYS A 356 19.93 19.82 -22.49
CA LYS A 356 18.88 20.35 -23.41
C LYS A 356 17.49 20.00 -22.92
N VAL A 357 17.31 18.80 -22.38
CA VAL A 357 16.04 18.39 -21.73
C VAL A 357 15.76 19.26 -20.52
N ALA A 358 16.75 19.42 -19.64
CA ALA A 358 16.63 20.25 -18.44
C ALA A 358 16.25 21.71 -18.77
N ALA A 359 16.93 22.32 -19.74
CA ALA A 359 16.60 23.69 -20.20
C ALA A 359 15.17 23.80 -20.75
N ARG A 360 14.70 22.79 -21.47
CA ARG A 360 13.32 22.71 -21.96
C ARG A 360 12.31 22.57 -20.82
N VAL A 361 12.63 21.76 -19.81
CA VAL A 361 11.80 21.60 -18.61
C VAL A 361 11.70 22.91 -17.84
N LEU A 362 12.80 23.61 -17.58
CA LEU A 362 12.80 24.92 -16.90
C LEU A 362 11.93 25.94 -17.66
N ALA A 363 12.10 26.04 -18.98
CA ALA A 363 11.29 26.94 -19.80
C ALA A 363 9.79 26.59 -19.76
N ALA A 364 9.45 25.30 -19.74
CA ALA A 364 8.05 24.86 -19.63
C ALA A 364 7.45 25.18 -18.25
N ILE A 365 8.20 24.97 -17.17
CA ILE A 365 7.77 25.32 -15.81
C ILE A 365 7.57 26.82 -15.67
N GLY A 366 8.52 27.64 -16.11
CA GLY A 366 8.41 29.09 -16.08
C GLY A 366 7.22 29.63 -16.90
N SER A 367 6.78 28.92 -17.94
CA SER A 367 5.61 29.31 -18.72
C SER A 367 4.28 29.01 -18.02
N VAL A 368 4.16 27.92 -17.29
CA VAL A 368 2.94 27.55 -16.55
C VAL A 368 2.86 28.22 -15.18
N GLY A 369 3.99 28.49 -14.55
CA GLY A 369 4.08 29.17 -13.25
C GLY A 369 4.20 30.70 -13.34
N SER A 370 3.92 31.30 -14.50
CA SER A 370 4.13 32.74 -14.76
C SER A 370 3.30 33.65 -13.86
N GLU A 371 2.10 33.25 -13.47
CA GLU A 371 1.22 34.05 -12.60
C GLU A 371 1.70 34.04 -11.14
N GLU A 372 2.27 32.95 -10.67
CA GLU A 372 2.80 32.77 -9.34
C GLU A 372 4.31 33.10 -9.24
N GLY A 373 4.99 33.37 -10.37
CA GLY A 373 6.45 33.59 -10.42
C GLY A 373 7.26 32.34 -10.10
N LEU A 374 6.71 31.16 -10.35
CA LEU A 374 7.32 29.88 -10.02
C LEU A 374 8.45 29.55 -10.99
N THR A 375 9.65 29.26 -10.47
CA THR A 375 10.79 28.73 -11.22
C THR A 375 11.24 27.40 -10.64
N ALA A 376 12.24 26.77 -11.23
CA ALA A 376 12.79 25.54 -10.73
C ALA A 376 14.30 25.50 -10.94
N THR A 377 14.97 24.72 -10.11
CA THR A 377 16.41 24.45 -10.23
C THR A 377 16.61 22.95 -10.47
N ILE A 378 17.55 22.60 -11.36
CA ILE A 378 17.80 21.19 -11.73
C ILE A 378 19.29 20.84 -11.51
N GLY A 379 19.55 19.73 -10.81
CA GLY A 379 20.86 19.11 -10.72
C GLY A 379 20.95 17.87 -11.61
N ILE A 380 22.02 17.72 -12.36
CA ILE A 380 22.24 16.63 -13.34
C ILE A 380 23.46 15.80 -12.94
N ALA A 381 23.30 14.47 -12.93
CA ALA A 381 24.42 13.52 -12.83
C ALA A 381 24.22 12.31 -13.75
N LEU A 382 25.32 11.70 -14.16
CA LEU A 382 25.31 10.44 -14.86
C LEU A 382 25.24 9.28 -13.87
N LEU A 383 24.49 8.22 -14.21
CA LEU A 383 24.43 7.01 -13.40
C LEU A 383 25.73 6.20 -13.60
N GLU A 384 26.80 6.66 -12.93
CA GLU A 384 28.12 6.00 -12.92
C GLU A 384 28.56 5.73 -11.48
N GLY A 385 29.23 4.62 -11.25
CA GLY A 385 29.77 4.28 -9.92
C GLY A 385 28.76 3.89 -8.86
N GLY A 386 27.53 3.54 -9.27
CA GLY A 386 26.46 3.05 -8.42
C GLY A 386 25.39 4.09 -8.07
N LEU A 387 24.18 3.58 -7.80
CA LEU A 387 22.95 4.37 -7.56
C LEU A 387 23.14 5.49 -6.54
N ARG A 388 23.64 5.13 -5.35
CA ARG A 388 23.77 6.05 -4.23
C ARG A 388 24.71 7.23 -4.54
N ARG A 389 25.74 6.95 -5.31
CA ARG A 389 26.71 7.98 -5.71
C ARG A 389 26.09 8.95 -6.72
N ALA A 390 25.44 8.41 -7.76
CA ALA A 390 24.83 9.23 -8.79
C ALA A 390 23.71 10.14 -8.25
N LEU A 391 22.87 9.64 -7.34
CA LEU A 391 21.87 10.47 -6.63
C LEU A 391 22.51 11.57 -5.83
N LEU A 392 23.56 11.26 -5.05
CA LEU A 392 24.27 12.27 -4.26
C LEU A 392 24.93 13.34 -5.16
N GLU A 393 25.49 12.94 -6.29
CA GLU A 393 26.11 13.86 -7.25
C GLU A 393 25.05 14.79 -7.90
N ALA A 394 23.86 14.28 -8.23
CA ALA A 394 22.74 15.08 -8.73
C ALA A 394 22.23 16.08 -7.67
N ASP A 395 22.05 15.62 -6.43
CA ASP A 395 21.63 16.48 -5.31
C ASP A 395 22.67 17.60 -5.02
N LEU A 396 23.95 17.27 -5.02
CA LEU A 396 25.01 18.27 -4.84
C LEU A 396 25.03 19.29 -5.97
N ALA A 397 24.80 18.86 -7.22
CA ALA A 397 24.68 19.76 -8.35
C ALA A 397 23.46 20.69 -8.22
N LEU A 398 22.32 20.15 -7.79
CA LEU A 398 21.10 20.91 -7.48
C LEU A 398 21.36 21.95 -6.36
N TYR A 399 21.96 21.51 -5.26
CA TYR A 399 22.28 22.38 -4.13
C TYR A 399 23.18 23.56 -4.53
N ARG A 400 24.24 23.31 -5.32
CA ARG A 400 25.12 24.37 -5.83
C ARG A 400 24.37 25.35 -6.72
N ALA A 401 23.56 24.84 -7.66
CA ALA A 401 22.75 25.69 -8.52
C ALA A 401 21.76 26.56 -7.75
N LYS A 402 21.15 26.03 -6.68
CA LYS A 402 20.32 26.84 -5.76
C LYS A 402 21.09 27.92 -5.03
N ALA A 403 22.29 27.59 -4.54
CA ALA A 403 23.17 28.56 -3.86
C ALA A 403 23.62 29.69 -4.79
N ASP A 404 23.74 29.42 -6.10
CA ASP A 404 24.12 30.38 -7.14
C ASP A 404 22.92 31.24 -7.66
N GLY A 405 21.72 31.10 -7.03
CA GLY A 405 20.58 31.96 -7.28
C GLY A 405 19.32 31.24 -7.78
N GLY A 406 19.36 29.94 -8.03
CA GLY A 406 18.22 29.16 -8.55
C GLY A 406 17.92 29.45 -10.02
N ASP A 407 16.76 28.95 -10.52
CA ASP A 407 16.28 29.06 -11.90
C ASP A 407 17.36 28.68 -12.94
N GLN A 408 18.06 27.59 -12.70
CA GLN A 408 19.19 27.15 -13.54
C GLN A 408 19.47 25.65 -13.43
N VAL A 409 20.40 25.21 -14.28
CA VAL A 409 20.85 23.81 -14.34
C VAL A 409 22.27 23.70 -13.79
N GLY A 410 22.44 22.96 -12.71
CA GLY A 410 23.73 22.51 -12.19
C GLY A 410 24.10 21.13 -12.77
N VAL A 411 25.39 20.87 -12.92
CA VAL A 411 25.87 19.56 -13.38
C VAL A 411 26.94 19.06 -12.43
N ALA A 412 26.85 17.78 -12.09
CA ALA A 412 27.92 17.14 -11.34
C ALA A 412 29.24 17.25 -12.08
N GLY A 413 30.22 17.93 -11.49
CA GLY A 413 31.54 18.11 -12.10
C GLY A 413 32.38 16.85 -11.94
N ARG A 414 33.09 16.48 -12.98
CA ARG A 414 34.37 15.81 -12.81
C ARG A 414 35.38 16.94 -12.56
N ASP A 415 35.72 17.21 -11.29
CA ASP A 415 36.96 17.93 -10.96
C ASP A 415 38.16 17.01 -11.19
#